data_a604787daa338d5fff7f3b625598055f
#
_entry.id   a604787daa338d5fff7f3b625598055f
#
_cell.length_a   1.000
_cell.length_b   1.000
_cell.length_c   1.000
_cell.angle_alpha   90.00
_cell.angle_beta   90.00
_cell.angle_gamma   90.00
#
_symmetry.space_group_name_H-M   'P 1'
#
loop_
_entity.id
_entity.type
_entity.pdbx_description
1 polymer ?
#
loop_
_entity_poly.entity_id
_entity_poly.type
_entity_poly.pdbx_seq_one_letter_code
_entity_poly.pdbx_strand_id
1 'polypeptide(L)'
;MARKSQPVKKPTAKQTAAQKRQTQNRREIWALVCIFLAIFSIICCFNTTAFLIRPFASLIAGLFGQAGRYILPLALIATVVILFTSRGKPVRLRIVSVFTLILTVSAVYHLIQGEALAWEWKVVPALFKGGIAGTTGGLLGGLLAMLLK
;
A
#
# COMPACT_ATOMS: atom_id res chain seq x y z
N MET A 1 -8.43 47.42 -18.57
CA MET A 1 -9.11 47.12 -17.29
C MET A 1 -8.15 46.29 -16.43
N ALA A 2 -7.55 46.89 -15.42
CA ALA A 2 -6.58 46.25 -14.55
C ALA A 2 -7.32 45.44 -13.46
N ARG A 3 -7.12 44.11 -13.45
CA ARG A 3 -7.71 43.19 -12.46
C ARG A 3 -6.97 43.37 -11.14
N LYS A 4 -7.58 44.04 -10.17
CA LYS A 4 -7.07 44.26 -8.80
C LYS A 4 -6.84 42.88 -8.15
N SER A 5 -5.58 42.50 -7.94
CA SER A 5 -5.21 41.31 -7.16
C SER A 5 -5.61 41.54 -5.70
N GLN A 6 -6.56 40.73 -5.22
CA GLN A 6 -6.93 40.76 -3.80
C GLN A 6 -5.77 40.23 -2.95
N PRO A 7 -5.42 40.89 -1.83
CA PRO A 7 -4.36 40.43 -0.95
C PRO A 7 -4.77 39.14 -0.28
N VAL A 8 -3.95 38.10 -0.48
CA VAL A 8 -4.10 36.79 0.19
C VAL A 8 -3.97 37.00 1.69
N LYS A 9 -5.07 36.93 2.44
CA LYS A 9 -5.09 37.01 3.90
C LYS A 9 -4.20 35.92 4.50
N LYS A 10 -3.10 36.29 5.17
CA LYS A 10 -2.26 35.38 5.93
C LYS A 10 -3.12 34.68 7.01
N PRO A 11 -3.03 33.36 7.15
CA PRO A 11 -3.82 32.63 8.15
C PRO A 11 -3.47 33.09 9.56
N THR A 12 -4.49 33.35 10.37
CA THR A 12 -4.34 33.79 11.76
C THR A 12 -3.75 32.66 12.62
N ALA A 13 -2.97 32.95 13.65
CA ALA A 13 -2.33 31.97 14.53
C ALA A 13 -3.29 30.87 15.06
N LYS A 14 -4.55 31.25 15.36
CA LYS A 14 -5.62 30.33 15.75
C LYS A 14 -5.99 29.33 14.63
N GLN A 15 -6.03 29.78 13.37
CA GLN A 15 -6.30 28.92 12.22
C GLN A 15 -5.16 27.94 11.97
N THR A 16 -3.92 28.38 12.14
CA THR A 16 -2.74 27.51 12.03
C THR A 16 -2.69 26.47 13.12
N ALA A 17 -3.07 26.78 14.36
CA ALA A 17 -3.15 25.84 15.47
C ALA A 17 -4.29 24.82 15.28
N ALA A 18 -5.46 25.23 14.82
CA ALA A 18 -6.57 24.33 14.51
C ALA A 18 -6.23 23.39 13.35
N GLN A 19 -5.57 23.89 12.31
CA GLN A 19 -5.13 23.10 11.16
C GLN A 19 -4.03 22.08 11.55
N LYS A 20 -3.13 22.43 12.47
CA LYS A 20 -2.14 21.49 13.02
C LYS A 20 -2.81 20.37 13.83
N ARG A 21 -3.78 20.67 14.67
CA ARG A 21 -4.56 19.66 15.42
C ARG A 21 -5.33 18.73 14.49
N GLN A 22 -5.96 19.26 13.45
CA GLN A 22 -6.73 18.47 12.49
C GLN A 22 -5.81 17.51 11.68
N THR A 23 -4.63 17.96 11.29
CA THR A 23 -3.65 17.09 10.62
C THR A 23 -3.06 16.04 11.55
N GLN A 24 -2.89 16.35 12.84
CA GLN A 24 -2.43 15.40 13.84
C GLN A 24 -3.49 14.31 14.09
N ASN A 25 -4.75 14.68 14.35
CA ASN A 25 -5.84 13.72 14.53
C ASN A 25 -6.01 12.79 13.32
N ARG A 26 -5.92 13.32 12.10
CA ARG A 26 -5.96 12.49 10.89
C ARG A 26 -4.81 11.48 10.86
N ARG A 27 -3.62 11.83 11.26
CA ARG A 27 -2.47 10.91 11.31
C ARG A 27 -2.68 9.81 12.34
N GLU A 28 -3.19 10.15 13.51
CA GLU A 28 -3.48 9.19 14.57
C GLU A 28 -4.54 8.18 14.13
N ILE A 29 -5.61 8.64 13.46
CA ILE A 29 -6.65 7.77 12.89
C ILE A 29 -6.03 6.84 11.83
N TRP A 30 -5.22 7.37 10.90
CA TRP A 30 -4.57 6.54 9.88
C TRP A 30 -3.58 5.54 10.47
N ALA A 31 -2.84 5.93 11.53
CA ALA A 31 -1.95 5.02 12.23
C ALA A 31 -2.73 3.88 12.90
N LEU A 32 -3.86 4.18 13.52
CA LEU A 32 -4.73 3.17 14.15
C LEU A 32 -5.31 2.20 13.12
N VAL A 33 -5.76 2.70 11.97
CA VAL A 33 -6.22 1.88 10.85
C VAL A 33 -5.08 0.99 10.33
N CYS A 34 -3.86 1.52 10.17
CA CYS A 34 -2.70 0.73 9.73
C CYS A 34 -2.32 -0.35 10.75
N ILE A 35 -2.41 -0.08 12.07
CA ILE A 35 -2.17 -1.08 13.12
C ILE A 35 -3.19 -2.21 12.99
N PHE A 36 -4.48 -1.87 12.87
CA PHE A 36 -5.54 -2.87 12.71
C PHE A 36 -5.31 -3.73 11.46
N LEU A 37 -4.99 -3.11 10.33
CA LEU A 37 -4.67 -3.81 9.08
C LEU A 37 -3.40 -4.66 9.21
N ALA A 38 -2.38 -4.21 9.95
CA ALA A 38 -1.16 -4.97 10.17
C ALA A 38 -1.45 -6.24 10.98
N ILE A 39 -2.18 -6.12 12.09
CA ILE A 39 -2.59 -7.27 12.91
C ILE A 39 -3.43 -8.23 12.07
N PHE A 40 -4.41 -7.72 11.33
CA PHE A 40 -5.25 -8.53 10.47
C PHE A 40 -4.44 -9.25 9.37
N SER A 41 -3.47 -8.56 8.76
CA SER A 41 -2.58 -9.13 7.76
C SER A 41 -1.68 -10.23 8.34
N ILE A 42 -1.20 -10.08 9.57
CA ILE A 42 -0.44 -11.11 10.30
C ILE A 42 -1.32 -12.35 10.51
N ILE A 43 -2.55 -12.15 10.98
CA ILE A 43 -3.51 -13.26 11.16
C ILE A 43 -3.76 -13.98 9.83
N CYS A 44 -3.89 -13.25 8.72
CA CYS A 44 -4.04 -13.83 7.38
C CYS A 44 -2.83 -14.65 6.92
N CYS A 45 -1.62 -14.37 7.43
CA CYS A 45 -0.44 -15.17 7.13
C CYS A 45 -0.46 -16.53 7.82
N PHE A 46 -0.95 -16.58 9.06
CA PHE A 46 -0.93 -17.81 9.87
C PHE A 46 -2.21 -18.64 9.77
N ASN A 47 -3.35 -18.02 9.55
CA ASN A 47 -4.63 -18.70 9.51
C ASN A 47 -5.38 -18.42 8.21
N THR A 48 -5.26 -19.33 7.25
CA THR A 48 -5.90 -19.22 5.93
C THR A 48 -7.23 -19.96 5.84
N THR A 49 -7.62 -20.72 6.87
CA THR A 49 -8.79 -21.62 6.84
C THR A 49 -10.07 -20.96 7.33
N ALA A 50 -9.98 -19.92 8.15
CA ALA A 50 -11.16 -19.24 8.68
C ALA A 50 -11.99 -18.56 7.58
N PHE A 51 -13.30 -18.72 7.62
CA PHE A 51 -14.26 -18.27 6.62
C PHE A 51 -14.13 -16.79 6.24
N LEU A 52 -13.94 -15.91 7.22
CA LEU A 52 -13.76 -14.45 7.01
C LEU A 52 -12.34 -14.10 6.54
N ILE A 53 -11.33 -14.86 6.94
CA ILE A 53 -9.92 -14.57 6.66
C ILE A 53 -9.55 -15.01 5.23
N ARG A 54 -10.12 -16.11 4.77
CA ARG A 54 -9.85 -16.70 3.45
C ARG A 54 -10.02 -15.72 2.28
N PRO A 55 -11.13 -14.97 2.13
CA PRO A 55 -11.28 -14.03 1.02
C PRO A 55 -10.26 -12.88 1.09
N PHE A 56 -9.92 -12.39 2.28
CA PHE A 56 -8.90 -11.35 2.44
C PHE A 56 -7.48 -11.85 2.14
N ALA A 57 -7.14 -13.05 2.62
CA ALA A 57 -5.86 -13.67 2.34
C ALA A 57 -5.68 -13.92 0.82
N SER A 58 -6.73 -14.39 0.13
CA SER A 58 -6.70 -14.58 -1.32
C SER A 58 -6.67 -13.25 -2.08
N LEU A 59 -7.33 -12.20 -1.59
CA LEU A 59 -7.23 -10.85 -2.14
C LEU A 59 -5.80 -10.30 -2.06
N ILE A 60 -5.17 -10.39 -0.89
CA ILE A 60 -3.78 -9.94 -0.68
C ILE A 60 -2.82 -10.75 -1.55
N ALA A 61 -2.94 -12.08 -1.55
CA ALA A 61 -2.12 -12.96 -2.38
C ALA A 61 -2.36 -12.74 -3.88
N GLY A 62 -3.60 -12.52 -4.31
CA GLY A 62 -3.94 -12.21 -5.69
C GLY A 62 -3.39 -10.88 -6.17
N LEU A 63 -3.37 -9.85 -5.32
CA LEU A 63 -2.87 -8.51 -5.67
C LEU A 63 -1.34 -8.44 -5.64
N PHE A 64 -0.71 -8.90 -4.55
CA PHE A 64 0.72 -8.73 -4.28
C PHE A 64 1.54 -10.00 -4.45
N GLY A 65 0.88 -11.13 -4.73
CA GLY A 65 1.52 -12.43 -4.83
C GLY A 65 1.96 -13.00 -3.47
N GLN A 66 2.59 -14.15 -3.52
CA GLN A 66 3.08 -14.86 -2.33
C GLN A 66 4.10 -14.02 -1.54
N ALA A 67 5.07 -13.42 -2.22
CA ALA A 67 6.07 -12.56 -1.58
C ALA A 67 5.42 -11.34 -0.90
N GLY A 68 4.49 -10.68 -1.60
CA GLY A 68 3.79 -9.51 -1.07
C GLY A 68 2.95 -9.83 0.16
N ARG A 69 2.40 -11.04 0.27
CA ARG A 69 1.63 -11.50 1.43
C ARG A 69 2.44 -11.43 2.73
N TYR A 70 3.73 -11.79 2.69
CA TYR A 70 4.60 -11.75 3.88
C TYR A 70 5.19 -10.36 4.14
N ILE A 71 5.45 -9.60 3.07
CA ILE A 71 6.05 -8.27 3.17
C ILE A 71 5.03 -7.22 3.60
N LEU A 72 3.75 -7.39 3.23
CA LEU A 72 2.67 -6.44 3.53
C LEU A 72 2.55 -6.10 5.04
N PRO A 73 2.50 -7.08 5.98
CA PRO A 73 2.42 -6.74 7.40
C PRO A 73 3.65 -5.97 7.90
N LEU A 74 4.86 -6.31 7.42
CA LEU A 74 6.08 -5.60 7.77
C LEU A 74 6.05 -4.14 7.25
N ALA A 75 5.56 -3.93 6.03
CA ALA A 75 5.41 -2.61 5.46
C ALA A 75 4.34 -1.77 6.18
N LEU A 76 3.25 -2.38 6.63
CA LEU A 76 2.24 -1.71 7.44
C LEU A 76 2.81 -1.30 8.81
N ILE A 77 3.58 -2.16 9.47
CA ILE A 77 4.27 -1.84 10.72
C ILE A 77 5.27 -0.68 10.49
N ALA A 78 6.09 -0.75 9.43
CA ALA A 78 7.00 0.33 9.08
C ALA A 78 6.25 1.66 8.84
N THR A 79 5.10 1.61 8.18
CA THR A 79 4.24 2.78 7.97
C THR A 79 3.76 3.37 9.29
N VAL A 80 3.33 2.54 10.23
CA VAL A 80 2.92 2.96 11.58
C VAL A 80 4.08 3.66 12.30
N VAL A 81 5.26 3.05 12.31
CA VAL A 81 6.47 3.65 12.92
C VAL A 81 6.80 5.00 12.29
N ILE A 82 6.71 5.11 10.97
CA ILE A 82 6.92 6.38 10.24
C ILE A 82 5.89 7.43 10.66
N LEU A 83 4.60 7.08 10.79
CA LEU A 83 3.56 8.01 11.22
C LEU A 83 3.80 8.54 12.64
N PHE A 84 4.21 7.67 13.56
CA PHE A 84 4.47 8.08 14.95
C PHE A 84 5.76 8.87 15.09
N THR A 85 6.84 8.46 14.42
CA THR A 85 8.16 9.09 14.56
C THR A 85 8.27 10.43 13.83
N SER A 86 7.55 10.60 12.71
CA SER A 86 7.63 11.81 11.87
C SER A 86 6.73 12.95 12.36
N ARG A 87 6.92 13.40 13.59
CA ARG A 87 6.18 14.54 14.17
C ARG A 87 6.38 15.80 13.30
N GLY A 88 5.33 16.27 12.64
CA GLY A 88 5.32 17.56 11.93
C GLY A 88 5.94 17.57 10.52
N LYS A 89 6.62 16.51 10.07
CA LYS A 89 7.22 16.43 8.73
C LYS A 89 6.28 15.76 7.70
N PRO A 90 6.38 16.11 6.40
CA PRO A 90 5.59 15.44 5.35
C PRO A 90 6.01 13.97 5.24
N VAL A 91 5.07 13.06 5.53
CA VAL A 91 5.34 11.61 5.53
C VAL A 91 4.95 10.93 4.22
N ARG A 92 4.30 11.66 3.30
CA ARG A 92 3.78 11.10 2.04
C ARG A 92 4.85 10.32 1.25
N LEU A 93 6.00 10.94 1.01
CA LEU A 93 7.09 10.30 0.25
C LEU A 93 7.57 9.00 0.89
N ARG A 94 7.70 8.97 2.22
CA ARG A 94 8.15 7.78 2.96
C ARG A 94 7.14 6.64 2.85
N ILE A 95 5.85 6.94 2.98
CA ILE A 95 4.78 5.95 2.83
C ILE A 95 4.75 5.41 1.40
N VAL A 96 4.82 6.30 0.41
CA VAL A 96 4.89 5.91 -1.01
C VAL A 96 6.10 5.01 -1.26
N SER A 97 7.27 5.33 -0.71
CA SER A 97 8.47 4.49 -0.86
C SER A 97 8.29 3.09 -0.29
N VAL A 98 7.61 2.94 0.86
CA VAL A 98 7.32 1.62 1.46
C VAL A 98 6.41 0.81 0.54
N PHE A 99 5.34 1.41 0.00
CA PHE A 99 4.46 0.72 -0.94
C PHE A 99 5.14 0.40 -2.27
N THR A 100 5.98 1.30 -2.79
CA THR A 100 6.79 1.06 -3.99
C THR A 100 7.73 -0.12 -3.79
N LEU A 101 8.32 -0.26 -2.59
CA LEU A 101 9.18 -1.39 -2.25
C LEU A 101 8.42 -2.72 -2.34
N ILE A 102 7.18 -2.78 -1.80
CA ILE A 102 6.35 -4.00 -1.91
C ILE A 102 6.11 -4.36 -3.38
N LEU A 103 5.74 -3.37 -4.19
CA LEU A 103 5.47 -3.57 -5.62
C LEU A 103 6.72 -4.04 -6.36
N THR A 104 7.88 -3.45 -6.05
CA THR A 104 9.16 -3.85 -6.66
C THR A 104 9.52 -5.29 -6.30
N VAL A 105 9.40 -5.67 -5.03
CA VAL A 105 9.69 -7.06 -4.61
C VAL A 105 8.70 -8.05 -5.25
N SER A 106 7.42 -7.69 -5.34
CA SER A 106 6.42 -8.53 -6.03
C SER A 106 6.71 -8.68 -7.52
N ALA A 107 7.19 -7.60 -8.18
CA ALA A 107 7.59 -7.64 -9.58
C ALA A 107 8.85 -8.49 -9.81
N VAL A 108 9.87 -8.35 -8.95
CA VAL A 108 11.08 -9.18 -9.00
C VAL A 108 10.75 -10.66 -8.79
N TYR A 109 9.88 -10.95 -7.83
CA TYR A 109 9.40 -12.31 -7.61
C TYR A 109 8.71 -12.87 -8.86
N HIS A 110 7.89 -12.06 -9.53
CA HIS A 110 7.25 -12.47 -10.78
C HIS A 110 8.25 -12.72 -11.92
N LEU A 111 9.30 -11.91 -12.02
CA LEU A 111 10.36 -12.10 -13.04
C LEU A 111 11.18 -13.36 -12.81
N ILE A 112 11.34 -13.80 -11.55
CA ILE A 112 12.13 -15.00 -11.21
C ILE A 112 11.29 -16.26 -11.37
N GLN A 113 10.03 -16.26 -10.94
CA GLN A 113 9.20 -17.46 -10.87
C GLN A 113 7.98 -17.44 -11.81
N GLY A 114 7.63 -16.27 -12.36
CA GLY A 114 6.47 -16.14 -13.23
C GLY A 114 6.75 -16.62 -14.64
N GLU A 115 5.76 -17.31 -15.21
CA GLU A 115 5.79 -17.64 -16.65
C GLU A 115 5.64 -16.36 -17.49
N ALA A 116 6.31 -16.33 -18.65
CA ALA A 116 6.18 -15.25 -19.59
C ALA A 116 4.79 -15.27 -20.23
N LEU A 117 3.87 -14.49 -19.67
CA LEU A 117 2.51 -14.32 -20.18
C LEU A 117 2.53 -13.27 -21.31
N ALA A 118 1.86 -13.59 -22.41
CA ALA A 118 1.63 -12.62 -23.49
C ALA A 118 0.61 -11.57 -23.05
N TRP A 119 0.72 -10.34 -23.53
CA TRP A 119 -0.18 -9.24 -23.20
C TRP A 119 -1.55 -9.46 -23.83
N GLU A 120 -2.45 -10.09 -23.09
CA GLU A 120 -3.86 -10.31 -23.47
C GLU A 120 -4.78 -9.92 -22.30
N TRP A 121 -6.04 -9.61 -22.58
CA TRP A 121 -7.03 -9.32 -21.53
C TRP A 121 -7.24 -10.46 -20.53
N LYS A 122 -6.93 -11.69 -20.92
CA LYS A 122 -6.96 -12.90 -20.06
C LYS A 122 -5.82 -12.95 -19.04
N VAL A 123 -4.82 -12.10 -19.18
CA VAL A 123 -3.65 -12.05 -18.27
C VAL A 123 -4.05 -11.56 -16.87
N VAL A 124 -4.97 -10.60 -16.77
CA VAL A 124 -5.41 -10.04 -15.47
C VAL A 124 -5.96 -11.14 -14.53
N PRO A 125 -6.96 -11.95 -14.92
CA PRO A 125 -7.44 -13.02 -14.05
C PRO A 125 -6.41 -14.15 -13.88
N ALA A 126 -5.54 -14.39 -14.85
CA ALA A 126 -4.47 -15.39 -14.75
C ALA A 126 -3.42 -14.97 -13.69
N LEU A 127 -2.96 -13.72 -13.71
CA LEU A 127 -2.04 -13.16 -12.71
C LEU A 127 -2.64 -13.17 -11.30
N PHE A 128 -3.93 -12.86 -11.17
CA PHE A 128 -4.61 -12.90 -9.88
C PHE A 128 -4.71 -14.33 -9.34
N LYS A 129 -5.11 -15.30 -10.15
CA LYS A 129 -5.17 -16.72 -9.77
C LYS A 129 -3.77 -17.29 -9.47
N GLY A 130 -2.78 -16.93 -10.30
CA GLY A 130 -1.39 -17.31 -10.09
C GLY A 130 -0.80 -16.71 -8.81
N GLY A 131 -1.20 -15.46 -8.46
CA GLY A 131 -0.84 -14.86 -7.17
C GLY A 131 -1.39 -15.61 -5.98
N ILE A 132 -2.64 -16.10 -6.05
CA ILE A 132 -3.26 -16.94 -5.02
C ILE A 132 -2.56 -18.31 -4.93
N ALA A 133 -2.22 -18.90 -6.07
CA ALA A 133 -1.50 -20.18 -6.15
C ALA A 133 -0.02 -20.07 -5.76
N GLY A 134 0.52 -18.84 -5.65
CA GLY A 134 1.92 -18.59 -5.31
C GLY A 134 2.91 -18.75 -6.47
N THR A 135 2.42 -18.91 -7.70
CA THR A 135 3.24 -19.09 -8.91
C THR A 135 3.61 -17.78 -9.60
N THR A 136 2.97 -16.66 -9.23
CA THR A 136 3.21 -15.34 -9.81
C THR A 136 3.36 -14.28 -8.73
N GLY A 137 3.91 -13.11 -9.10
CA GLY A 137 4.01 -11.93 -8.23
C GLY A 137 2.67 -11.23 -7.97
N GLY A 138 1.54 -11.90 -8.30
CA GLY A 138 0.21 -11.32 -8.20
C GLY A 138 -0.09 -10.32 -9.31
N LEU A 139 -1.29 -9.71 -9.23
CA LEU A 139 -1.77 -8.79 -10.26
C LEU A 139 -0.86 -7.57 -10.41
N LEU A 140 -0.56 -6.89 -9.32
CA LEU A 140 0.21 -5.63 -9.33
C LEU A 140 1.68 -5.89 -9.67
N GLY A 141 2.30 -6.93 -9.07
CA GLY A 141 3.67 -7.31 -9.36
C GLY A 141 3.83 -7.81 -10.79
N GLY A 142 2.89 -8.61 -11.30
CA GLY A 142 2.89 -9.11 -12.67
C GLY A 142 2.71 -8.01 -13.71
N LEU A 143 1.77 -7.08 -13.50
CA LEU A 143 1.60 -5.92 -14.38
C LEU A 143 2.83 -5.03 -14.41
N LEU A 144 3.45 -4.77 -13.26
CA LEU A 144 4.68 -3.98 -13.20
C LEU A 144 5.84 -4.69 -13.90
N ALA A 145 5.98 -6.00 -13.73
CA ALA A 145 6.99 -6.80 -14.41
C ALA A 145 6.80 -6.79 -15.93
N MET A 146 5.56 -6.85 -16.41
CA MET A 146 5.24 -6.74 -17.85
C MET A 146 5.54 -5.36 -18.43
N LEU A 147 5.39 -4.29 -17.65
CA LEU A 147 5.73 -2.92 -18.07
C LEU A 147 7.25 -2.71 -18.16
N LEU A 148 8.04 -3.47 -17.38
CA LEU A 148 9.49 -3.37 -17.34
C LEU A 148 10.20 -4.27 -18.35
N LYS A 149 9.49 -5.15 -19.03
CA LYS A 149 10.01 -6.10 -20.02
C LYS A 149 9.88 -5.57 -21.43
#